data_8da3a6bff543f3ef76bdb32472d655cc
#
_entry.id   8da3a6bff543f3ef76bdb32472d655cc
#
_cell.length_a   1.000
_cell.length_b   1.000
_cell.length_c   1.000
_cell.angle_alpha   90.00
_cell.angle_beta   90.00
_cell.angle_gamma   90.00
#
_symmetry.space_group_name_H-M   'P 1'
#
loop_
_entity.id
_entity.type
_entity.pdbx_description
1 polymer ?
#
loop_
_entity_poly.entity_id
_entity_poly.type
_entity_poly.pdbx_seq_one_letter_code
_entity_poly.pdbx_strand_id
1 'polypeptide(L)'
;MKKSIILLLAVILFTSFTPRKPLTWMAIGDSITFLNGRPEVTKNRISKGYMDDVVAKLPYVSFVNNGHPGWTAKSIADNINNLNLVKSDIYTVFLGTNDWWSGLPIGAFSDYQNNTGNQTVYGSYRTIIDKIRALNSDAVIILMTPLHRTDYVDLNNPSIFIQGDHKPKNGVYLYQYADAIKFIAKAEHLKLVDLYYKSGITAKNAVKYSRLRDPKTNEYKNYSYPEYTTIPYNSANNDYPYPAEAMGMTYDGLHPSDKAHQRIADMLVKIMKKY
;
A
#
# COMPACT_ATOMS: atom_id res chain seq x y z
N MET A 1 -73.26 2.39 27.66
CA MET A 1 -71.80 2.37 27.86
C MET A 1 -71.16 1.62 26.66
N LYS A 2 -70.63 2.36 25.67
CA LYS A 2 -69.95 1.77 24.50
C LYS A 2 -68.46 1.68 24.80
N LYS A 3 -67.89 0.46 24.87
CA LYS A 3 -66.47 0.22 25.01
C LYS A 3 -65.84 0.30 23.63
N SER A 4 -65.08 1.35 23.38
CA SER A 4 -64.24 1.47 22.17
C SER A 4 -62.98 0.65 22.35
N ILE A 5 -62.78 -0.39 21.54
CA ILE A 5 -61.57 -1.18 21.45
C ILE A 5 -60.64 -0.45 20.47
N ILE A 6 -59.54 0.14 20.96
CA ILE A 6 -58.48 0.71 20.15
C ILE A 6 -57.57 -0.44 19.74
N LEU A 7 -57.63 -0.82 18.45
CA LEU A 7 -56.73 -1.79 17.84
C LEU A 7 -55.40 -1.09 17.49
N LEU A 8 -54.33 -1.34 18.29
CA LEU A 8 -53.02 -0.81 18.03
C LEU A 8 -52.33 -1.69 16.95
N LEU A 9 -52.32 -1.23 15.71
CA LEU A 9 -51.56 -1.87 14.62
C LEU A 9 -50.09 -1.56 14.80
N ALA A 10 -49.32 -2.48 15.34
CA ALA A 10 -47.86 -2.43 15.34
C ALA A 10 -47.34 -2.77 13.93
N VAL A 11 -46.99 -1.75 13.16
CA VAL A 11 -46.31 -1.90 11.89
C VAL A 11 -44.86 -2.30 12.19
N ILE A 12 -44.57 -3.60 12.17
CA ILE A 12 -43.19 -4.11 12.23
C ILE A 12 -42.56 -3.85 10.87
N LEU A 13 -41.79 -2.79 10.74
CA LEU A 13 -40.91 -2.55 9.61
C LEU A 13 -39.82 -3.62 9.61
N PHE A 14 -40.06 -4.74 8.96
CA PHE A 14 -38.99 -5.65 8.56
C PHE A 14 -38.15 -4.91 7.51
N THR A 15 -37.09 -4.23 7.93
CA THR A 15 -36.01 -3.90 7.04
C THR A 15 -35.41 -5.23 6.58
N SER A 16 -35.82 -5.68 5.40
CA SER A 16 -35.21 -6.85 4.77
C SER A 16 -33.73 -6.53 4.51
N PHE A 17 -32.86 -6.95 5.42
CA PHE A 17 -31.44 -7.02 5.16
C PHE A 17 -31.25 -8.07 4.06
N THR A 18 -31.23 -7.64 2.79
CA THR A 18 -30.71 -8.48 1.72
C THR A 18 -29.22 -8.66 1.99
N PRO A 19 -28.75 -9.90 2.25
CA PRO A 19 -27.32 -10.12 2.43
C PRO A 19 -26.58 -9.63 1.21
N ARG A 20 -25.52 -8.84 1.41
CA ARG A 20 -24.66 -8.42 0.29
C ARG A 20 -24.04 -9.64 -0.36
N LYS A 21 -23.97 -9.64 -1.70
CA LYS A 21 -23.28 -10.69 -2.45
C LYS A 21 -21.83 -10.77 -1.97
N PRO A 22 -21.31 -11.96 -1.64
CA PRO A 22 -19.89 -12.15 -1.36
C PRO A 22 -19.04 -11.66 -2.53
N LEU A 23 -17.96 -10.91 -2.23
CA LEU A 23 -17.01 -10.41 -3.20
C LEU A 23 -15.63 -11.02 -2.96
N THR A 24 -14.96 -11.38 -4.04
CA THR A 24 -13.56 -11.83 -4.02
C THR A 24 -12.63 -10.68 -4.39
N TRP A 25 -11.52 -10.55 -3.66
CA TRP A 25 -10.52 -9.52 -3.86
C TRP A 25 -9.14 -10.12 -4.05
N MET A 26 -8.49 -9.85 -5.18
CA MET A 26 -7.09 -10.17 -5.45
C MET A 26 -6.24 -8.93 -5.17
N ALA A 27 -5.35 -9.01 -4.18
CA ALA A 27 -4.44 -7.93 -3.84
C ALA A 27 -3.06 -8.20 -4.44
N ILE A 28 -2.73 -7.50 -5.54
CA ILE A 28 -1.43 -7.55 -6.21
C ILE A 28 -0.56 -6.44 -5.64
N GLY A 29 0.66 -6.75 -5.20
CA GLY A 29 1.54 -5.74 -4.62
C GLY A 29 2.94 -6.24 -4.29
N ASP A 30 3.67 -5.42 -3.56
CA ASP A 30 5.01 -5.68 -3.08
C ASP A 30 5.05 -6.22 -1.63
N SER A 31 6.12 -5.90 -0.89
CA SER A 31 6.27 -6.29 0.52
C SER A 31 5.17 -5.76 1.42
N ILE A 32 4.61 -4.58 1.17
CA ILE A 32 3.53 -4.01 1.99
C ILE A 32 2.28 -4.89 1.93
N THR A 33 1.98 -5.44 0.76
CA THR A 33 0.90 -6.41 0.57
C THR A 33 1.28 -7.77 1.15
N PHE A 34 2.49 -8.26 0.88
CA PHE A 34 2.97 -9.54 1.37
C PHE A 34 2.89 -9.67 2.90
N LEU A 35 3.30 -8.62 3.62
CA LEU A 35 3.41 -8.62 5.08
C LEU A 35 2.06 -8.64 5.82
N ASN A 36 0.95 -8.51 5.11
CA ASN A 36 -0.38 -8.59 5.73
C ASN A 36 -0.57 -9.91 6.47
N GLY A 37 -0.89 -9.83 7.76
CA GLY A 37 -1.11 -11.00 8.61
C GLY A 37 0.16 -11.82 8.90
N ARG A 38 1.36 -11.21 8.82
CA ARG A 38 2.66 -11.89 9.04
C ARG A 38 3.48 -11.21 10.16
N PRO A 39 2.98 -11.20 11.40
CA PRO A 39 3.70 -10.57 12.53
C PRO A 39 5.06 -11.21 12.79
N GLU A 40 5.23 -12.50 12.51
CA GLU A 40 6.49 -13.23 12.68
C GLU A 40 7.61 -12.68 11.80
N VAL A 41 7.30 -12.25 10.58
CA VAL A 41 8.27 -11.66 9.64
C VAL A 41 8.70 -10.26 10.10
N THR A 42 7.80 -9.54 10.74
CA THR A 42 8.00 -8.16 11.19
C THR A 42 8.48 -8.07 12.65
N LYS A 43 8.90 -9.17 13.28
CA LYS A 43 9.24 -9.23 14.71
C LYS A 43 8.15 -8.61 15.59
N ASN A 44 6.90 -8.89 15.27
CA ASN A 44 5.70 -8.36 15.93
C ASN A 44 5.58 -6.82 15.91
N ARG A 45 6.19 -6.16 14.89
CA ARG A 45 6.03 -4.71 14.70
C ARG A 45 4.65 -4.33 14.18
N ILE A 46 3.96 -5.26 13.55
CA ILE A 46 2.56 -5.15 13.16
C ILE A 46 1.79 -6.36 13.64
N SER A 47 0.51 -6.18 13.94
CA SER A 47 -0.41 -7.25 14.32
C SER A 47 -1.32 -7.67 13.18
N LYS A 48 -1.62 -6.75 12.27
CA LYS A 48 -2.53 -6.93 11.13
C LYS A 48 -2.02 -6.17 9.93
N GLY A 49 -2.58 -6.46 8.75
CA GLY A 49 -2.34 -5.67 7.55
C GLY A 49 -3.61 -4.98 7.08
N TYR A 50 -3.50 -4.18 6.02
CA TYR A 50 -4.62 -3.41 5.51
C TYR A 50 -5.75 -4.29 4.94
N MET A 51 -5.42 -5.50 4.47
CA MET A 51 -6.44 -6.43 3.96
C MET A 51 -7.28 -7.00 5.09
N ASP A 52 -6.66 -7.39 6.21
CA ASP A 52 -7.38 -7.84 7.41
C ASP A 52 -8.31 -6.74 7.94
N ASP A 53 -7.83 -5.49 7.95
CA ASP A 53 -8.64 -4.35 8.39
C ASP A 53 -9.80 -4.05 7.43
N VAL A 54 -9.63 -4.27 6.11
CA VAL A 54 -10.73 -4.13 5.14
C VAL A 54 -11.80 -5.19 5.38
N VAL A 55 -11.43 -6.48 5.48
CA VAL A 55 -12.41 -7.54 5.65
C VAL A 55 -13.09 -7.50 7.01
N ALA A 56 -12.42 -7.01 8.04
CA ALA A 56 -13.05 -6.73 9.33
C ALA A 56 -14.19 -5.69 9.22
N LYS A 57 -14.07 -4.72 8.31
CA LYS A 57 -15.07 -3.68 8.04
C LYS A 57 -16.09 -4.06 6.96
N LEU A 58 -15.72 -4.97 6.05
CA LEU A 58 -16.53 -5.47 4.95
C LEU A 58 -16.54 -7.00 4.97
N PRO A 59 -17.30 -7.63 5.89
CA PRO A 59 -17.23 -9.10 6.10
C PRO A 59 -17.74 -9.92 4.92
N TYR A 60 -18.34 -9.30 3.91
CA TYR A 60 -18.73 -9.93 2.66
C TYR A 60 -17.60 -9.94 1.61
N VAL A 61 -16.43 -9.38 1.92
CA VAL A 61 -15.24 -9.41 1.07
C VAL A 61 -14.27 -10.45 1.58
N SER A 62 -13.78 -11.33 0.71
CA SER A 62 -12.65 -12.23 0.97
C SER A 62 -11.47 -11.84 0.08
N PHE A 63 -10.24 -11.99 0.56
CA PHE A 63 -9.06 -11.61 -0.22
C PHE A 63 -8.11 -12.79 -0.49
N VAL A 64 -7.35 -12.65 -1.57
CA VAL A 64 -6.15 -13.42 -1.88
C VAL A 64 -4.97 -12.48 -1.88
N ASN A 65 -3.95 -12.78 -1.07
CA ASN A 65 -2.71 -12.02 -0.99
C ASN A 65 -1.75 -12.46 -2.09
N ASN A 66 -1.52 -11.59 -3.06
CA ASN A 66 -0.52 -11.75 -4.13
C ASN A 66 0.54 -10.66 -4.02
N GLY A 67 1.12 -10.52 -2.82
CA GLY A 67 2.23 -9.63 -2.53
C GLY A 67 3.58 -10.32 -2.72
N HIS A 68 4.54 -9.60 -3.32
CA HIS A 68 5.87 -10.11 -3.63
C HIS A 68 6.94 -9.13 -3.13
N PRO A 69 7.68 -9.48 -2.05
CA PRO A 69 8.67 -8.57 -1.46
C PRO A 69 9.73 -8.11 -2.46
N GLY A 70 9.97 -6.79 -2.52
CA GLY A 70 10.98 -6.20 -3.41
C GLY A 70 10.57 -6.09 -4.88
N TRP A 71 9.41 -6.61 -5.27
CA TRP A 71 9.01 -6.60 -6.67
C TRP A 71 8.53 -5.21 -7.14
N THR A 72 8.85 -4.94 -8.41
CA THR A 72 8.41 -3.78 -9.18
C THR A 72 7.20 -4.13 -10.04
N ALA A 73 6.57 -3.12 -10.65
CA ALA A 73 5.55 -3.35 -11.66
C ALA A 73 6.09 -4.21 -12.83
N LYS A 74 7.37 -3.98 -13.21
CA LYS A 74 8.05 -4.82 -14.20
C LYS A 74 8.14 -6.28 -13.75
N SER A 75 8.53 -6.53 -12.49
CA SER A 75 8.64 -7.89 -11.97
C SER A 75 7.29 -8.61 -11.97
N ILE A 76 6.22 -7.92 -11.59
CA ILE A 76 4.84 -8.44 -11.67
C ILE A 76 4.46 -8.74 -13.13
N ALA A 77 4.70 -7.80 -14.05
CA ALA A 77 4.33 -7.92 -15.45
C ALA A 77 5.10 -9.04 -16.16
N ASP A 78 6.41 -9.19 -15.91
CA ASP A 78 7.24 -10.24 -16.49
C ASP A 78 6.80 -11.64 -16.04
N ASN A 79 6.28 -11.75 -14.80
CA ASN A 79 5.84 -13.01 -14.22
C ASN A 79 4.32 -13.20 -14.25
N ILE A 80 3.58 -12.35 -14.93
CA ILE A 80 2.12 -12.21 -14.83
C ILE A 80 1.35 -13.52 -15.05
N ASN A 81 1.86 -14.43 -15.87
CA ASN A 81 1.26 -15.72 -16.16
C ASN A 81 1.58 -16.78 -15.10
N ASN A 82 2.58 -16.57 -14.25
CA ASN A 82 3.03 -17.50 -13.21
C ASN A 82 2.55 -17.10 -11.81
N LEU A 83 1.86 -15.96 -11.67
CA LEU A 83 1.40 -15.44 -10.38
C LEU A 83 0.16 -16.14 -9.83
N ASN A 84 -0.39 -17.14 -10.53
CA ASN A 84 -1.62 -17.84 -10.16
C ASN A 84 -2.78 -16.87 -9.87
N LEU A 85 -2.88 -15.79 -10.67
CA LEU A 85 -3.98 -14.85 -10.55
C LEU A 85 -5.30 -15.55 -10.88
N VAL A 86 -6.26 -15.46 -9.98
CA VAL A 86 -7.60 -16.05 -10.16
C VAL A 86 -8.62 -14.96 -10.51
N LYS A 87 -9.70 -15.36 -11.18
CA LYS A 87 -10.85 -14.49 -11.44
C LYS A 87 -11.38 -13.95 -10.10
N SER A 88 -11.42 -12.64 -9.96
CA SER A 88 -11.90 -11.94 -8.76
C SER A 88 -12.80 -10.77 -9.14
N ASP A 89 -13.69 -10.36 -8.22
CA ASP A 89 -14.58 -9.22 -8.43
C ASP A 89 -13.83 -7.88 -8.30
N ILE A 90 -12.82 -7.85 -7.44
CA ILE A 90 -12.00 -6.67 -7.18
C ILE A 90 -10.52 -7.04 -7.33
N TYR A 91 -9.75 -6.13 -7.93
CA TYR A 91 -8.29 -6.20 -7.94
C TYR A 91 -7.72 -4.89 -7.41
N THR A 92 -6.76 -4.96 -6.50
CA THR A 92 -5.90 -3.83 -6.16
C THR A 92 -4.51 -4.04 -6.73
N VAL A 93 -3.87 -2.96 -7.22
CA VAL A 93 -2.47 -2.96 -7.67
C VAL A 93 -1.75 -1.91 -6.86
N PHE A 94 -0.89 -2.34 -5.92
CA PHE A 94 -0.16 -1.50 -5.00
C PHE A 94 1.35 -1.67 -5.19
N LEU A 95 1.93 -0.86 -6.08
CA LEU A 95 3.31 -0.90 -6.53
C LEU A 95 3.84 0.54 -6.69
N GLY A 96 5.12 0.69 -7.01
CA GLY A 96 5.74 1.98 -7.33
C GLY A 96 6.92 2.35 -6.44
N THR A 97 6.97 1.90 -5.17
CA THR A 97 8.09 2.22 -4.29
C THR A 97 9.38 1.50 -4.70
N ASN A 98 9.27 0.24 -5.09
CA ASN A 98 10.41 -0.54 -5.59
C ASN A 98 10.78 -0.14 -7.01
N ASP A 99 9.81 0.26 -7.83
CA ASP A 99 10.03 0.81 -9.18
C ASP A 99 10.94 2.04 -9.10
N TRP A 100 10.61 2.97 -8.19
CA TRP A 100 11.43 4.14 -7.92
C TRP A 100 12.82 3.75 -7.41
N TRP A 101 12.89 2.86 -6.43
CA TRP A 101 14.16 2.49 -5.82
C TRP A 101 15.08 1.75 -6.78
N SER A 102 14.55 0.85 -7.60
CA SER A 102 15.33 0.13 -8.63
C SER A 102 15.71 1.01 -9.81
N GLY A 103 15.12 2.20 -9.94
CA GLY A 103 15.32 3.11 -11.07
C GLY A 103 14.65 2.62 -12.34
N LEU A 104 13.54 1.84 -12.23
CA LEU A 104 12.73 1.49 -13.41
C LEU A 104 12.24 2.78 -14.09
N PRO A 105 12.51 2.98 -15.39
CA PRO A 105 12.02 4.15 -16.08
C PRO A 105 10.50 4.28 -16.00
N ILE A 106 10.00 5.48 -15.72
CA ILE A 106 8.55 5.74 -15.76
C ILE A 106 8.04 5.54 -17.20
N GLY A 107 8.82 5.97 -18.19
CA GLY A 107 8.44 5.95 -19.58
C GLY A 107 7.50 7.08 -19.96
N ALA A 108 6.85 6.96 -21.10
CA ALA A 108 5.81 7.85 -21.58
C ALA A 108 4.46 7.13 -21.62
N PHE A 109 3.35 7.88 -21.59
CA PHE A 109 2.02 7.26 -21.66
C PHE A 109 1.79 6.51 -22.99
N SER A 110 2.53 6.86 -24.04
CA SER A 110 2.57 6.10 -25.29
C SER A 110 3.03 4.64 -25.11
N ASP A 111 3.87 4.35 -24.10
CA ASP A 111 4.28 2.98 -23.79
C ASP A 111 3.08 2.15 -23.32
N TYR A 112 2.21 2.77 -22.51
CA TYR A 112 0.94 2.18 -22.11
C TYR A 112 0.00 1.99 -23.29
N GLN A 113 -0.21 3.04 -24.09
CA GLN A 113 -1.17 3.02 -25.22
C GLN A 113 -0.79 2.00 -26.29
N ASN A 114 0.49 1.92 -26.63
CA ASN A 114 1.01 1.08 -27.71
C ASN A 114 1.44 -0.31 -27.24
N ASN A 115 1.30 -0.62 -25.93
CA ASN A 115 1.71 -1.90 -25.33
C ASN A 115 3.16 -2.27 -25.72
N THR A 116 4.11 -1.37 -25.44
CA THR A 116 5.51 -1.52 -25.85
C THR A 116 6.31 -2.51 -24.98
N GLY A 117 5.62 -3.21 -24.04
CA GLY A 117 6.24 -4.18 -23.13
C GLY A 117 6.64 -3.57 -21.79
N ASN A 118 7.33 -4.38 -20.97
CA ASN A 118 7.45 -4.16 -19.51
C ASN A 118 8.70 -3.35 -19.10
N GLN A 119 9.34 -2.60 -20.01
CA GLN A 119 10.58 -1.89 -19.70
C GLN A 119 10.37 -0.55 -18.98
N THR A 120 9.12 -0.10 -18.86
CA THR A 120 8.73 1.12 -18.17
C THR A 120 7.57 0.86 -17.23
N VAL A 121 7.33 1.77 -16.27
CA VAL A 121 6.16 1.70 -15.38
C VAL A 121 4.86 1.68 -16.19
N TYR A 122 4.75 2.58 -17.18
CA TYR A 122 3.57 2.63 -18.05
C TYR A 122 3.32 1.31 -18.78
N GLY A 123 4.33 0.74 -19.42
CA GLY A 123 4.20 -0.53 -20.12
C GLY A 123 3.87 -1.71 -19.19
N SER A 124 4.51 -1.75 -18.02
CA SER A 124 4.26 -2.79 -17.01
C SER A 124 2.81 -2.74 -16.49
N TYR A 125 2.31 -1.54 -16.18
CA TYR A 125 0.90 -1.39 -15.76
C TYR A 125 -0.08 -1.77 -16.87
N ARG A 126 0.25 -1.53 -18.14
CA ARG A 126 -0.56 -2.00 -19.27
C ARG A 126 -0.70 -3.52 -19.25
N THR A 127 0.41 -4.25 -19.14
CA THR A 127 0.41 -5.72 -19.06
C THR A 127 -0.41 -6.23 -17.88
N ILE A 128 -0.27 -5.62 -16.70
CA ILE A 128 -1.01 -6.01 -15.49
C ILE A 128 -2.52 -5.80 -15.69
N ILE A 129 -2.93 -4.62 -16.17
CA ILE A 129 -4.35 -4.27 -16.37
C ILE A 129 -4.99 -5.15 -17.44
N ASP A 130 -4.28 -5.40 -18.55
CA ASP A 130 -4.77 -6.29 -19.60
C ASP A 130 -4.99 -7.72 -19.07
N LYS A 131 -4.08 -8.25 -18.25
CA LYS A 131 -4.24 -9.55 -17.62
C LYS A 131 -5.46 -9.60 -16.69
N ILE A 132 -5.67 -8.58 -15.89
CA ILE A 132 -6.84 -8.50 -15.00
C ILE A 132 -8.13 -8.49 -15.82
N ARG A 133 -8.20 -7.69 -16.87
CA ARG A 133 -9.36 -7.62 -17.77
C ARG A 133 -9.62 -8.94 -18.51
N ALA A 134 -8.55 -9.65 -18.88
CA ALA A 134 -8.67 -10.97 -19.49
C ALA A 134 -9.23 -12.02 -18.51
N LEU A 135 -8.95 -11.89 -17.20
CA LEU A 135 -9.51 -12.77 -16.17
C LEU A 135 -10.96 -12.42 -15.84
N ASN A 136 -11.29 -11.13 -15.78
CA ASN A 136 -12.63 -10.64 -15.50
C ASN A 136 -12.79 -9.22 -16.07
N SER A 137 -13.52 -9.10 -17.19
CA SER A 137 -13.80 -7.81 -17.84
C SER A 137 -14.60 -6.84 -16.97
N ASP A 138 -15.39 -7.37 -16.02
CA ASP A 138 -16.27 -6.61 -15.14
C ASP A 138 -15.60 -6.28 -13.78
N ALA A 139 -14.35 -6.66 -13.60
CA ALA A 139 -13.65 -6.46 -12.35
C ALA A 139 -13.52 -4.99 -12.00
N VAL A 140 -13.67 -4.68 -10.72
CA VAL A 140 -13.30 -3.38 -10.17
C VAL A 140 -11.80 -3.33 -9.97
N ILE A 141 -11.11 -2.58 -10.82
CA ILE A 141 -9.65 -2.37 -10.69
C ILE A 141 -9.41 -1.10 -9.88
N ILE A 142 -8.61 -1.21 -8.82
CA ILE A 142 -8.22 -0.12 -7.93
C ILE A 142 -6.70 0.03 -7.99
N LEU A 143 -6.20 1.08 -8.60
CA LEU A 143 -4.79 1.40 -8.54
C LEU A 143 -4.49 2.14 -7.22
N MET A 144 -3.35 1.85 -6.63
CA MET A 144 -2.89 2.48 -5.39
C MET A 144 -1.52 3.11 -5.64
N THR A 145 -1.37 4.39 -5.30
CA THR A 145 -0.07 5.05 -5.39
C THR A 145 0.85 4.58 -4.28
N PRO A 146 2.19 4.64 -4.44
CA PRO A 146 3.11 4.37 -3.34
C PRO A 146 2.84 5.31 -2.15
N LEU A 147 3.35 4.94 -0.98
CA LEU A 147 3.35 5.78 0.22
C LEU A 147 4.59 6.68 0.25
N HIS A 148 4.50 7.81 0.94
CA HIS A 148 5.69 8.48 1.43
C HIS A 148 6.49 7.59 2.36
N ARG A 149 7.80 7.74 2.33
CA ARG A 149 8.73 6.98 3.16
C ARG A 149 9.90 7.87 3.64
N THR A 150 10.45 7.51 4.77
CA THR A 150 11.76 8.00 5.19
C THR A 150 12.86 6.98 4.86
N ASP A 151 14.04 7.17 5.39
CA ASP A 151 15.12 6.21 5.22
C ASP A 151 14.69 4.84 5.77
N TYR A 152 14.85 3.83 4.97
CA TYR A 152 14.53 2.45 5.32
C TYR A 152 15.77 1.72 5.80
N VAL A 153 15.64 1.01 6.91
CA VAL A 153 16.63 0.05 7.38
C VAL A 153 15.92 -1.28 7.63
N ASP A 154 16.38 -2.33 6.98
CA ASP A 154 15.75 -3.64 7.12
C ASP A 154 15.86 -4.14 8.57
N LEU A 155 14.72 -4.53 9.14
CA LEU A 155 14.63 -4.95 10.54
C LEU A 155 15.39 -6.26 10.81
N ASN A 156 15.49 -7.13 9.80
CA ASN A 156 16.14 -8.45 9.90
C ASN A 156 17.59 -8.42 9.43
N ASN A 157 17.93 -7.47 8.56
CA ASN A 157 19.28 -7.23 8.08
C ASN A 157 19.61 -5.73 8.03
N PRO A 158 20.04 -5.13 9.16
CA PRO A 158 20.32 -3.69 9.23
C PRO A 158 21.41 -3.17 8.27
N SER A 159 22.15 -4.05 7.59
CA SER A 159 23.06 -3.62 6.53
C SER A 159 22.35 -3.16 5.26
N ILE A 160 21.07 -3.52 5.11
CA ILE A 160 20.23 -3.04 4.00
C ILE A 160 19.66 -1.68 4.40
N PHE A 161 20.22 -0.64 3.79
CA PHE A 161 19.80 0.75 3.93
C PHE A 161 19.33 1.29 2.59
N ILE A 162 18.17 1.94 2.58
CA ILE A 162 17.60 2.58 1.40
C ILE A 162 17.14 3.98 1.79
N GLN A 163 17.66 5.01 1.12
CA GLN A 163 17.25 6.40 1.38
C GLN A 163 15.74 6.60 1.19
N GLY A 164 15.20 7.58 1.90
CA GLY A 164 13.81 8.00 1.79
C GLY A 164 13.53 8.83 0.54
N ASP A 165 12.25 9.16 0.34
CA ASP A 165 11.77 9.92 -0.82
C ASP A 165 12.01 11.45 -0.72
N HIS A 166 12.67 11.89 0.35
CA HIS A 166 13.15 13.27 0.52
C HIS A 166 14.28 13.63 -0.46
N LYS A 167 14.89 12.64 -1.11
CA LYS A 167 15.90 12.80 -2.17
C LYS A 167 15.47 12.02 -3.43
N PRO A 168 15.86 12.50 -4.61
CA PRO A 168 15.63 11.76 -5.84
C PRO A 168 16.53 10.52 -5.92
N LYS A 169 16.06 9.49 -6.58
CA LYS A 169 16.86 8.35 -7.03
C LYS A 169 17.13 8.52 -8.53
N ASN A 170 18.41 8.62 -8.92
CA ASN A 170 18.80 8.87 -10.32
C ASN A 170 18.09 10.09 -10.96
N GLY A 171 17.92 11.15 -10.18
CA GLY A 171 17.24 12.37 -10.63
C GLY A 171 15.71 12.33 -10.63
N VAL A 172 15.09 11.19 -10.27
CA VAL A 172 13.63 11.00 -10.27
C VAL A 172 13.11 10.86 -8.84
N TYR A 173 12.05 11.59 -8.51
CA TYR A 173 11.40 11.53 -7.20
C TYR A 173 10.25 10.50 -7.18
N LEU A 174 9.96 9.95 -6.01
CA LEU A 174 8.88 8.97 -5.82
C LEU A 174 7.50 9.52 -6.24
N TYR A 175 7.25 10.83 -6.04
CA TYR A 175 5.98 11.44 -6.46
C TYR A 175 5.72 11.30 -7.96
N GLN A 176 6.76 11.25 -8.80
CA GLN A 176 6.58 11.11 -10.25
C GLN A 176 6.02 9.73 -10.62
N TYR A 177 6.37 8.69 -9.86
CA TYR A 177 5.75 7.35 -9.98
C TYR A 177 4.30 7.37 -9.52
N ALA A 178 4.02 8.06 -8.39
CA ALA A 178 2.64 8.25 -7.93
C ALA A 178 1.79 8.96 -9.00
N ASP A 179 2.32 10.01 -9.62
CA ASP A 179 1.62 10.76 -10.67
C ASP A 179 1.39 9.94 -11.93
N ALA A 180 2.35 9.09 -12.34
CA ALA A 180 2.15 8.17 -13.46
C ALA A 180 1.00 7.18 -13.20
N ILE A 181 0.94 6.59 -11.99
CA ILE A 181 -0.13 5.67 -11.59
C ILE A 181 -1.49 6.39 -11.56
N LYS A 182 -1.54 7.62 -11.05
CA LYS A 182 -2.74 8.46 -11.06
C LYS A 182 -3.19 8.77 -12.49
N PHE A 183 -2.22 9.05 -13.37
CA PHE A 183 -2.53 9.33 -14.78
C PHE A 183 -3.14 8.11 -15.46
N ILE A 184 -2.57 6.90 -15.26
CA ILE A 184 -3.15 5.65 -15.78
C ILE A 184 -4.58 5.46 -15.25
N ALA A 185 -4.79 5.60 -13.93
CA ALA A 185 -6.11 5.43 -13.34
C ALA A 185 -7.14 6.39 -13.96
N LYS A 186 -6.75 7.64 -14.21
CA LYS A 186 -7.61 8.64 -14.87
C LYS A 186 -7.90 8.29 -16.32
N ALA A 187 -6.88 7.94 -17.10
CA ALA A 187 -6.99 7.63 -18.52
C ALA A 187 -7.85 6.40 -18.79
N GLU A 188 -7.75 5.39 -17.92
CA GLU A 188 -8.48 4.13 -18.00
C GLU A 188 -9.81 4.12 -17.20
N HIS A 189 -10.22 5.24 -16.62
CA HIS A 189 -11.40 5.37 -15.75
C HIS A 189 -11.44 4.38 -14.59
N LEU A 190 -10.27 3.98 -14.08
CA LEU A 190 -10.13 3.05 -12.96
C LEU A 190 -10.31 3.76 -11.62
N LYS A 191 -10.55 2.98 -10.57
CA LYS A 191 -10.57 3.52 -9.22
C LYS A 191 -9.13 3.78 -8.74
N LEU A 192 -8.97 4.80 -7.90
CA LEU A 192 -7.69 5.22 -7.36
C LEU A 192 -7.75 5.37 -5.85
N VAL A 193 -6.79 4.77 -5.16
CA VAL A 193 -6.44 5.10 -3.77
C VAL A 193 -5.13 5.90 -3.81
N ASP A 194 -5.26 7.22 -3.74
CA ASP A 194 -4.14 8.15 -3.78
C ASP A 194 -3.47 8.23 -2.40
N LEU A 195 -2.61 7.25 -2.11
CA LEU A 195 -1.92 7.16 -0.82
C LEU A 195 -0.86 8.23 -0.67
N TYR A 196 -0.12 8.55 -1.74
CA TYR A 196 0.95 9.53 -1.70
C TYR A 196 0.45 10.89 -1.20
N TYR A 197 -0.59 11.42 -1.81
CA TYR A 197 -1.07 12.76 -1.50
C TYR A 197 -2.19 12.82 -0.47
N LYS A 198 -2.93 11.72 -0.23
CA LYS A 198 -4.18 11.76 0.55
C LYS A 198 -4.20 10.85 1.78
N SER A 199 -3.18 10.02 1.98
CA SER A 199 -3.14 9.15 3.18
C SER A 199 -2.88 9.93 4.47
N GLY A 200 -2.23 11.10 4.39
CA GLY A 200 -1.70 11.81 5.55
C GLY A 200 -0.45 11.14 6.15
N ILE A 201 0.08 10.12 5.48
CA ILE A 201 1.40 9.54 5.78
C ILE A 201 2.43 10.40 5.05
N THR A 202 3.46 10.84 5.75
CA THR A 202 4.51 11.73 5.23
C THR A 202 5.87 11.30 5.78
N ALA A 203 6.96 11.72 5.16
CA ALA A 203 8.29 11.48 5.71
C ALA A 203 8.43 11.99 7.16
N LYS A 204 7.74 13.09 7.51
CA LYS A 204 7.77 13.66 8.86
C LYS A 204 7.16 12.76 9.93
N ASN A 205 6.11 11.99 9.61
CA ASN A 205 5.42 11.13 10.56
C ASN A 205 5.66 9.63 10.30
N ALA A 206 6.52 9.30 9.34
CA ALA A 206 6.89 7.91 9.06
C ALA A 206 7.44 7.23 10.31
N VAL A 207 8.40 7.87 10.97
CA VAL A 207 8.89 7.47 12.29
C VAL A 207 8.87 8.67 13.23
N LYS A 208 8.81 8.44 14.55
CA LYS A 208 8.87 9.54 15.54
C LYS A 208 10.26 10.13 15.63
N TYR A 209 11.28 9.27 15.55
CA TYR A 209 12.70 9.63 15.56
C TYR A 209 13.53 8.49 14.96
N SER A 210 14.78 8.80 14.61
CA SER A 210 15.83 7.83 14.32
C SER A 210 16.90 7.92 15.42
N ARG A 211 17.28 6.79 16.01
CA ARG A 211 18.32 6.71 17.04
C ARG A 211 19.66 6.47 16.38
N LEU A 212 20.47 7.48 16.29
CA LEU A 212 21.76 7.46 15.58
C LEU A 212 22.89 7.92 16.48
N ARG A 213 24.12 7.53 16.18
CA ARG A 213 25.31 8.09 16.81
C ARG A 213 25.53 9.52 16.32
N ASP A 214 25.72 10.42 17.27
CA ASP A 214 26.11 11.79 16.97
C ASP A 214 27.52 11.80 16.36
N PRO A 215 27.72 12.38 15.16
CA PRO A 215 29.01 12.36 14.51
C PRO A 215 30.14 13.08 15.27
N LYS A 216 29.79 13.97 16.22
CA LYS A 216 30.75 14.74 17.00
C LYS A 216 31.11 14.06 18.32
N THR A 217 30.11 13.52 19.01
CA THR A 217 30.33 12.96 20.37
C THR A 217 30.37 11.43 20.36
N ASN A 218 29.98 10.79 19.27
CA ASN A 218 29.83 9.34 19.15
C ASN A 218 28.82 8.70 20.13
N GLU A 219 28.00 9.54 20.80
CA GLU A 219 26.92 9.08 21.67
C GLU A 219 25.62 8.91 20.91
N TYR A 220 24.76 7.98 21.34
CA TYR A 220 23.43 7.81 20.75
C TYR A 220 22.49 8.94 21.13
N LYS A 221 21.83 9.50 20.10
CA LYS A 221 20.78 10.51 20.26
C LYS A 221 19.56 10.16 19.40
N ASN A 222 18.41 10.65 19.82
CA ASN A 222 17.17 10.55 19.06
C ASN A 222 17.00 11.80 18.20
N TYR A 223 17.04 11.64 16.90
CA TYR A 223 16.91 12.73 15.94
C TYR A 223 15.54 12.68 15.27
N SER A 224 14.86 13.81 15.22
CA SER A 224 13.58 13.96 14.54
C SER A 224 13.76 14.29 13.04
N TYR A 225 12.70 14.13 12.24
CA TYR A 225 12.71 14.62 10.86
C TYR A 225 12.73 16.16 10.83
N PRO A 226 13.50 16.80 9.94
CA PRO A 226 14.36 16.23 8.91
C PRO A 226 15.78 15.91 9.35
N GLU A 227 16.16 16.20 10.58
CA GLU A 227 17.54 16.18 11.08
C GLU A 227 18.24 14.83 10.82
N TYR A 228 17.59 13.71 11.12
CA TYR A 228 18.20 12.39 10.91
C TYR A 228 18.53 12.09 9.45
N THR A 229 17.89 12.74 8.48
CA THR A 229 18.18 12.53 7.05
C THR A 229 19.55 13.05 6.61
N THR A 230 20.20 13.84 7.47
CA THR A 230 21.54 14.39 7.25
C THR A 230 22.63 13.66 8.02
N ILE A 231 22.26 12.73 8.91
CA ILE A 231 23.19 11.96 9.74
C ILE A 231 23.41 10.60 9.08
N PRO A 232 24.63 10.25 8.69
CA PRO A 232 24.91 8.98 8.04
C PRO A 232 24.58 7.80 8.95
N TYR A 233 23.76 6.87 8.46
CA TYR A 233 23.58 5.57 9.07
C TYR A 233 24.62 4.59 8.52
N ASN A 234 25.28 3.86 9.43
CA ASN A 234 26.18 2.77 9.06
C ASN A 234 25.98 1.62 10.06
N SER A 235 25.52 0.48 9.57
CA SER A 235 25.22 -0.70 10.40
C SER A 235 26.43 -1.27 11.15
N ALA A 236 27.66 -0.98 10.72
CA ALA A 236 28.87 -1.37 11.43
C ALA A 236 29.08 -0.58 12.74
N ASN A 237 28.54 0.66 12.82
CA ASN A 237 28.76 1.59 13.91
C ASN A 237 27.50 1.98 14.67
N ASN A 238 26.33 1.61 14.16
CA ASN A 238 25.03 1.95 14.75
C ASN A 238 24.20 0.71 15.02
N ASP A 239 23.48 0.74 16.14
CA ASP A 239 22.36 -0.17 16.37
C ASP A 239 21.24 0.09 15.37
N TYR A 240 20.24 -0.80 15.33
CA TYR A 240 19.05 -0.59 14.51
C TYR A 240 18.38 0.74 14.86
N PRO A 241 18.14 1.64 13.89
CA PRO A 241 17.83 3.04 14.17
C PRO A 241 16.38 3.28 14.59
N TYR A 242 15.49 2.30 14.43
CA TYR A 242 14.06 2.41 14.73
C TYR A 242 13.62 1.42 15.81
N PRO A 243 13.95 1.67 17.11
CA PRO A 243 13.40 0.87 18.20
C PRO A 243 11.86 0.93 18.21
N ALA A 244 11.20 0.04 18.96
CA ALA A 244 9.74 -0.06 18.94
C ALA A 244 9.03 1.27 19.27
N GLU A 245 9.61 2.04 20.17
CA GLU A 245 9.11 3.35 20.60
C GLU A 245 9.20 4.42 19.51
N ALA A 246 10.11 4.23 18.53
CA ALA A 246 10.29 5.15 17.41
C ALA A 246 9.22 4.98 16.33
N MET A 247 8.42 3.91 16.37
CA MET A 247 7.38 3.68 15.37
C MET A 247 6.42 4.86 15.26
N GLY A 248 6.18 5.27 14.03
CA GLY A 248 5.21 6.27 13.64
C GLY A 248 4.12 5.66 12.74
N MET A 249 4.02 6.18 11.52
CA MET A 249 3.18 5.57 10.48
C MET A 249 3.88 4.39 9.79
N THR A 250 5.18 4.24 9.98
CA THR A 250 5.97 3.07 9.57
C THR A 250 6.71 2.50 10.77
N TYR A 251 7.15 1.24 10.69
CA TYR A 251 7.95 0.64 11.75
C TYR A 251 9.45 0.59 11.44
N ASP A 252 9.83 0.80 10.18
CA ASP A 252 11.21 0.70 9.69
C ASP A 252 11.59 1.79 8.67
N GLY A 253 10.75 2.83 8.57
CA GLY A 253 10.90 3.94 7.62
C GLY A 253 10.17 3.75 6.30
N LEU A 254 9.74 2.52 5.97
CA LEU A 254 9.04 2.17 4.73
C LEU A 254 7.71 1.46 4.98
N HIS A 255 7.76 0.33 5.69
CA HIS A 255 6.59 -0.53 5.84
C HIS A 255 5.60 0.04 6.87
N PRO A 256 4.30 0.05 6.55
CA PRO A 256 3.28 0.62 7.41
C PRO A 256 3.20 -0.02 8.78
N SER A 257 3.01 0.78 9.84
CA SER A 257 2.55 0.31 11.15
C SER A 257 1.05 -0.04 11.11
N ASP A 258 0.52 -0.70 12.14
CA ASP A 258 -0.92 -0.99 12.25
C ASP A 258 -1.78 0.26 12.03
N LYS A 259 -1.35 1.41 12.57
CA LYS A 259 -2.03 2.70 12.38
C LYS A 259 -2.09 3.12 10.91
N ALA A 260 -1.02 2.90 10.16
CA ALA A 260 -1.00 3.21 8.74
C ALA A 260 -1.79 2.19 7.91
N HIS A 261 -1.75 0.91 8.28
CA HIS A 261 -2.58 -0.12 7.66
C HIS A 261 -4.08 0.19 7.82
N GLN A 262 -4.53 0.61 9.00
CA GLN A 262 -5.90 1.08 9.21
C GLN A 262 -6.26 2.26 8.30
N ARG A 263 -5.34 3.21 8.11
CA ARG A 263 -5.55 4.35 7.20
C ARG A 263 -5.69 3.91 5.75
N ILE A 264 -4.86 2.98 5.28
CA ILE A 264 -4.95 2.40 3.94
C ILE A 264 -6.30 1.68 3.78
N ALA A 265 -6.69 0.87 4.76
CA ALA A 265 -7.96 0.15 4.78
C ALA A 265 -9.16 1.08 4.72
N ASP A 266 -9.15 2.19 5.48
CA ASP A 266 -10.24 3.18 5.46
C ASP A 266 -10.43 3.81 4.07
N MET A 267 -9.35 4.05 3.35
CA MET A 267 -9.39 4.57 1.99
C MET A 267 -9.94 3.54 1.00
N LEU A 268 -9.54 2.26 1.12
CA LEU A 268 -10.07 1.15 0.32
C LEU A 268 -11.55 0.91 0.60
N VAL A 269 -11.96 0.86 1.86
CA VAL A 269 -13.35 0.67 2.28
C VAL A 269 -14.29 1.72 1.68
N LYS A 270 -13.87 2.98 1.59
CA LYS A 270 -14.67 4.04 0.95
C LYS A 270 -15.02 3.73 -0.51
N ILE A 271 -14.18 2.97 -1.21
CA ILE A 271 -14.41 2.54 -2.59
C ILE A 271 -15.19 1.22 -2.59
N MET A 272 -14.66 0.19 -1.91
CA MET A 272 -15.17 -1.19 -1.99
C MET A 272 -16.60 -1.34 -1.46
N LYS A 273 -17.00 -0.56 -0.44
CA LYS A 273 -18.35 -0.61 0.13
C LYS A 273 -19.47 -0.24 -0.85
N LYS A 274 -19.14 0.27 -2.04
CA LYS A 274 -20.10 0.66 -3.07
C LYS A 274 -20.54 -0.53 -3.96
N TYR A 275 -19.86 -1.64 -3.82
CA TYR A 275 -20.08 -2.88 -4.54
C TYR A 275 -20.59 -3.98 -3.58
#